data_3037821ec7800e51b07d543d14bdc182
#
_entry.id   3037821ec7800e51b07d543d14bdc182
#
_cell.length_a   1.000
_cell.length_b   1.000
_cell.length_c   1.000
_cell.angle_alpha   90.00
_cell.angle_beta   90.00
_cell.angle_gamma   90.00
#
_symmetry.space_group_name_H-M   'P 1'
#
loop_
_entity.id
_entity.type
_entity.pdbx_description
1 polymer ?
#
loop_
_entity_poly.entity_id
_entity_poly.type
_entity_poly.pdbx_seq_one_letter_code
_entity_poly.pdbx_strand_id
1 'polypeptide(L)'
;MKMKKTKKIIGIVLAAAVEISSLSAGTSVYADSEITSVQKHVVVLDPGHGGGESGASAVYKGKVYREEEINWKIANYTMQELSKENNIEVYLTKSKNETKGLSERVMIAKQYHADLLVSQHINDSESSSPNGASVMISKGTYRPKLAVQEKLFGSYVVEELKKLGLRIRFP
;
A
#
# COMPACT_ATOMS: atom_id res chain seq x y z
N MET A 1 9.80 -18.51 -11.57
CA MET A 1 9.05 -19.14 -10.47
C MET A 1 9.06 -18.32 -9.13
N LYS A 2 9.93 -17.32 -8.95
CA LYS A 2 9.97 -16.46 -7.74
C LYS A 2 8.82 -15.42 -7.64
N MET A 3 8.22 -15.00 -8.77
CA MET A 3 7.17 -13.97 -8.76
C MET A 3 5.83 -14.39 -8.12
N LYS A 4 5.44 -15.67 -8.16
CA LYS A 4 4.19 -16.13 -7.52
C LYS A 4 4.18 -16.00 -6.00
N LYS A 5 5.34 -16.17 -5.34
CA LYS A 5 5.46 -16.01 -3.88
C LYS A 5 5.38 -14.54 -3.45
N THR A 6 5.97 -13.63 -4.24
CA THR A 6 5.96 -12.19 -3.96
C THR A 6 4.54 -11.60 -3.95
N LYS A 7 3.68 -12.06 -4.88
CA LYS A 7 2.27 -11.63 -4.98
C LYS A 7 1.47 -11.91 -3.71
N LYS A 8 1.63 -13.11 -3.17
CA LYS A 8 0.88 -13.58 -1.99
C LYS A 8 1.27 -12.85 -0.70
N ILE A 9 2.54 -12.48 -0.58
CA ILE A 9 3.07 -11.87 0.65
C ILE A 9 2.63 -10.41 0.78
N ILE A 10 2.64 -9.63 -0.33
CA ILE A 10 2.22 -8.22 -0.31
C ILE A 10 0.72 -8.08 0.04
N GLY A 11 -0.13 -8.98 -0.47
CA GLY A 11 -1.56 -9.00 -0.13
C GLY A 11 -1.82 -9.32 1.35
N ILE A 12 -1.10 -10.29 1.92
CA ILE A 12 -1.25 -10.71 3.33
C ILE A 12 -0.86 -9.60 4.30
N VAL A 13 0.18 -8.82 4.02
CA VAL A 13 0.61 -7.72 4.90
C VAL A 13 -0.45 -6.63 5.01
N LEU A 14 -1.07 -6.28 3.90
CA LEU A 14 -2.12 -5.25 3.87
C LEU A 14 -3.40 -5.73 4.57
N ALA A 15 -3.77 -6.99 4.41
CA ALA A 15 -4.93 -7.58 5.11
C ALA A 15 -4.73 -7.63 6.63
N ALA A 16 -3.55 -8.05 7.11
CA ALA A 16 -3.24 -8.10 8.54
C ALA A 16 -3.27 -6.72 9.23
N ALA A 17 -2.91 -5.65 8.52
CA ALA A 17 -2.93 -4.30 9.08
C ALA A 17 -4.36 -3.76 9.30
N VAL A 18 -5.34 -4.23 8.53
CA VAL A 18 -6.75 -3.82 8.66
C VAL A 18 -7.45 -4.54 9.82
N GLU A 19 -7.10 -5.79 10.13
CA GLU A 19 -7.69 -6.53 11.24
C GLU A 19 -7.41 -5.91 12.61
N ILE A 20 -6.33 -5.15 12.77
CA ILE A 20 -5.96 -4.53 14.05
C ILE A 20 -6.80 -3.29 14.37
N SER A 21 -7.37 -2.62 13.37
CA SER A 21 -8.25 -1.47 13.60
C SER A 21 -9.65 -1.86 14.11
N SER A 22 -10.04 -3.13 14.02
CA SER A 22 -11.35 -3.64 14.50
C SER A 22 -11.38 -4.03 15.98
N LEU A 23 -10.25 -4.00 16.70
CA LEU A 23 -10.16 -4.49 18.09
C LEU A 23 -10.50 -3.44 19.17
N SER A 24 -10.97 -2.25 18.83
CA SER A 24 -11.24 -1.16 19.79
C SER A 24 -12.70 -0.78 19.96
N ALA A 25 -13.66 -1.60 19.53
CA ALA A 25 -15.08 -1.38 19.83
C ALA A 25 -15.52 -2.29 20.97
N GLY A 26 -15.77 -1.68 22.13
CA GLY A 26 -16.16 -2.34 23.36
C GLY A 26 -17.44 -3.19 23.22
N THR A 27 -17.42 -4.34 23.86
CA THR A 27 -18.51 -5.29 23.97
C THR A 27 -19.69 -4.71 24.74
N SER A 28 -20.83 -4.58 24.08
CA SER A 28 -22.14 -4.57 24.73
C SER A 28 -22.92 -5.78 24.20
N VAL A 29 -23.17 -6.73 25.08
CA VAL A 29 -23.92 -7.95 24.78
C VAL A 29 -25.40 -7.64 24.91
N TYR A 30 -26.13 -7.54 23.80
CA TYR A 30 -27.56 -7.83 23.72
C TYR A 30 -27.78 -8.70 22.50
N ALA A 31 -28.35 -9.89 22.76
CA ALA A 31 -28.75 -10.81 21.72
C ALA A 31 -30.03 -10.26 21.05
N ASP A 32 -29.85 -9.73 19.84
CA ASP A 32 -30.92 -9.62 18.87
C ASP A 32 -30.33 -9.98 17.50
N SER A 33 -31.07 -10.73 16.70
CA SER A 33 -30.63 -11.31 15.44
C SER A 33 -30.52 -10.23 14.36
N GLU A 34 -29.61 -9.28 14.52
CA GLU A 34 -29.22 -8.37 13.47
C GLU A 34 -28.11 -9.01 12.65
N ILE A 35 -28.33 -9.07 11.36
CA ILE A 35 -27.28 -9.27 10.37
C ILE A 35 -26.27 -8.15 10.61
N THR A 36 -25.22 -8.45 11.37
CA THR A 36 -24.10 -7.50 11.59
C THR A 36 -23.47 -7.27 10.23
N SER A 37 -23.78 -6.13 9.63
CA SER A 37 -23.08 -5.68 8.43
C SER A 37 -21.61 -5.60 8.79
N VAL A 38 -20.78 -6.47 8.19
CA VAL A 38 -19.34 -6.43 8.38
C VAL A 38 -18.87 -5.04 7.93
N GLN A 39 -18.35 -4.25 8.88
CA GLN A 39 -17.82 -2.95 8.56
C GLN A 39 -16.68 -3.13 7.56
N LYS A 40 -16.83 -2.52 6.39
CA LYS A 40 -15.80 -2.56 5.35
C LYS A 40 -14.77 -1.47 5.58
N HIS A 41 -13.52 -1.80 5.35
CA HIS A 41 -12.40 -0.87 5.36
C HIS A 41 -12.00 -0.51 3.93
N VAL A 42 -11.78 0.76 3.68
CA VAL A 42 -11.43 1.28 2.35
C VAL A 42 -9.93 1.51 2.26
N VAL A 43 -9.29 0.79 1.35
CA VAL A 43 -7.87 0.94 1.02
C VAL A 43 -7.74 1.56 -0.36
N VAL A 44 -7.02 2.67 -0.46
CA VAL A 44 -6.66 3.27 -1.74
C VAL A 44 -5.18 3.03 -2.01
N LEU A 45 -4.88 2.36 -3.12
CA LEU A 45 -3.52 2.12 -3.59
C LEU A 45 -3.14 3.20 -4.59
N ASP A 46 -1.98 3.78 -4.41
CA ASP A 46 -1.46 4.87 -5.22
C ASP A 46 -0.16 4.44 -5.94
N PRO A 47 -0.26 3.83 -7.13
CA PRO A 47 0.93 3.52 -7.92
C PRO A 47 1.58 4.81 -8.41
N GLY A 48 2.79 5.09 -7.93
CA GLY A 48 3.56 6.27 -8.30
C GLY A 48 3.81 6.37 -9.80
N HIS A 49 3.92 7.63 -10.28
CA HIS A 49 4.13 7.96 -11.70
C HIS A 49 3.00 7.49 -12.63
N GLY A 50 3.26 7.40 -13.93
CA GLY A 50 2.33 6.90 -14.95
C GLY A 50 2.01 7.90 -16.05
N GLY A 51 1.42 7.42 -17.13
CA GLY A 51 1.11 8.22 -18.31
C GLY A 51 2.39 8.77 -18.95
N GLY A 52 2.58 10.09 -18.90
CA GLY A 52 3.79 10.77 -19.43
C GLY A 52 5.00 10.72 -18.50
N GLU A 53 4.87 10.24 -17.27
CA GLU A 53 5.93 10.20 -16.25
C GLU A 53 6.35 8.77 -15.97
N SER A 54 7.50 8.37 -16.50
CA SER A 54 8.01 6.99 -16.30
C SER A 54 8.54 6.73 -14.88
N GLY A 55 8.86 7.79 -14.11
CA GLY A 55 9.66 7.65 -12.90
C GLY A 55 11.09 7.21 -13.23
N ALA A 56 11.75 6.56 -12.29
CA ALA A 56 13.06 5.97 -12.48
C ALA A 56 13.06 4.94 -13.62
N SER A 57 14.18 4.85 -14.33
CA SER A 57 14.36 3.89 -15.43
C SER A 57 15.72 3.24 -15.38
N ALA A 58 15.78 1.93 -15.58
CA ALA A 58 17.03 1.18 -15.62
C ALA A 58 17.03 0.16 -16.75
N VAL A 59 18.22 -0.14 -17.26
CA VAL A 59 18.42 -1.21 -18.25
C VAL A 59 19.08 -2.40 -17.56
N TYR A 60 18.45 -3.56 -17.62
CA TYR A 60 19.02 -4.79 -17.13
C TYR A 60 18.86 -5.91 -18.17
N LYS A 61 19.98 -6.54 -18.55
CA LYS A 61 20.03 -7.58 -19.59
C LYS A 61 19.34 -7.16 -20.90
N GLY A 62 19.58 -5.93 -21.37
CA GLY A 62 19.01 -5.38 -22.60
C GLY A 62 17.52 -5.01 -22.53
N LYS A 63 16.88 -5.14 -21.38
CA LYS A 63 15.47 -4.79 -21.17
C LYS A 63 15.37 -3.51 -20.33
N VAL A 64 14.55 -2.56 -20.78
CA VAL A 64 14.23 -1.34 -20.01
C VAL A 64 13.17 -1.67 -18.98
N TYR A 65 13.39 -1.23 -17.75
CA TYR A 65 12.45 -1.27 -16.63
C TYR A 65 12.12 0.15 -16.24
N ARG A 66 10.84 0.47 -16.12
CA ARG A 66 10.34 1.78 -15.68
C ARG A 66 9.63 1.65 -14.36
N GLU A 67 9.82 2.61 -13.49
CA GLU A 67 9.20 2.64 -12.17
C GLU A 67 7.68 2.56 -12.25
N GLU A 68 7.05 3.35 -13.13
CA GLU A 68 5.60 3.35 -13.35
C GLU A 68 5.04 1.96 -13.66
N GLU A 69 5.74 1.18 -14.51
CA GLU A 69 5.29 -0.17 -14.88
C GLU A 69 5.36 -1.14 -13.71
N ILE A 70 6.39 -0.99 -12.87
CA ILE A 70 6.60 -1.85 -11.69
C ILE A 70 5.59 -1.48 -10.63
N ASN A 71 5.41 -0.19 -10.32
CA ASN A 71 4.43 0.31 -9.35
C ASN A 71 3.02 -0.12 -9.74
N TRP A 72 2.66 0.02 -11.02
CA TRP A 72 1.37 -0.43 -11.53
C TRP A 72 1.15 -1.93 -11.30
N LYS A 73 2.16 -2.77 -11.58
CA LYS A 73 2.07 -4.22 -11.35
C LYS A 73 1.91 -4.55 -9.87
N ILE A 74 2.69 -3.89 -9.00
CA ILE A 74 2.60 -4.10 -7.55
C ILE A 74 1.21 -3.74 -7.07
N ALA A 75 0.69 -2.55 -7.42
CA ALA A 75 -0.63 -2.10 -7.02
C ALA A 75 -1.75 -3.05 -7.48
N ASN A 76 -1.70 -3.51 -8.74
CA ASN A 76 -2.71 -4.45 -9.25
C ASN A 76 -2.66 -5.80 -8.55
N TYR A 77 -1.48 -6.33 -8.25
CA TYR A 77 -1.37 -7.58 -7.49
C TYR A 77 -1.87 -7.42 -6.06
N THR A 78 -1.56 -6.30 -5.43
CA THR A 78 -2.07 -5.97 -4.10
C THR A 78 -3.59 -5.85 -4.12
N MET A 79 -4.16 -5.13 -5.08
CA MET A 79 -5.60 -5.02 -5.25
C MET A 79 -6.26 -6.39 -5.43
N GLN A 80 -5.71 -7.26 -6.29
CA GLN A 80 -6.24 -8.62 -6.50
C GLN A 80 -6.21 -9.48 -5.24
N GLU A 81 -5.19 -9.35 -4.40
CA GLU A 81 -5.13 -10.09 -3.15
C GLU A 81 -6.10 -9.54 -2.09
N LEU A 82 -6.12 -8.22 -1.91
CA LEU A 82 -7.03 -7.58 -0.95
C LEU A 82 -8.52 -7.74 -1.31
N SER A 83 -8.86 -7.76 -2.61
CA SER A 83 -10.24 -7.97 -3.06
C SER A 83 -10.81 -9.37 -2.74
N LYS A 84 -10.01 -10.26 -2.18
CA LYS A 84 -10.47 -11.57 -1.69
C LYS A 84 -11.00 -11.50 -0.26
N GLU A 85 -10.71 -10.41 0.44
CA GLU A 85 -11.15 -10.18 1.81
C GLU A 85 -12.54 -9.54 1.80
N ASN A 86 -13.48 -10.13 2.53
CA ASN A 86 -14.88 -9.69 2.51
C ASN A 86 -15.12 -8.33 3.18
N ASN A 87 -14.18 -7.90 4.04
CA ASN A 87 -14.25 -6.66 4.79
C ASN A 87 -13.35 -5.55 4.24
N ILE A 88 -12.79 -5.72 3.04
CA ILE A 88 -11.93 -4.71 2.41
C ILE A 88 -12.51 -4.29 1.06
N GLU A 89 -12.59 -2.98 0.84
CA GLU A 89 -12.80 -2.37 -0.48
C GLU A 89 -11.50 -1.72 -0.93
N VAL A 90 -11.10 -1.98 -2.18
CA VAL A 90 -9.83 -1.49 -2.72
C VAL A 90 -10.05 -0.67 -3.96
N TYR A 91 -9.45 0.51 -3.99
CA TYR A 91 -9.46 1.43 -5.13
C TYR A 91 -8.05 1.82 -5.54
N LEU A 92 -7.91 2.31 -6.77
CA LEU A 92 -6.66 2.86 -7.29
C LEU A 92 -6.81 4.37 -7.51
N THR A 93 -5.75 5.15 -7.28
CA THR A 93 -5.76 6.59 -7.54
C THR A 93 -5.79 6.94 -9.02
N LYS A 94 -5.45 5.99 -9.90
CA LYS A 94 -5.40 6.22 -11.34
C LYS A 94 -5.56 4.92 -12.13
N SER A 95 -5.82 5.03 -13.42
CA SER A 95 -5.68 3.96 -14.40
C SER A 95 -4.21 3.80 -14.87
N LYS A 96 -3.92 2.75 -15.62
CA LYS A 96 -2.55 2.39 -16.01
C LYS A 96 -1.78 3.51 -16.71
N ASN A 97 -2.41 4.14 -17.70
CA ASN A 97 -1.76 5.12 -18.57
C ASN A 97 -2.10 6.58 -18.21
N GLU A 98 -2.51 6.80 -16.97
CA GLU A 98 -2.93 8.10 -16.50
C GLU A 98 -1.85 8.73 -15.61
N THR A 99 -1.62 10.04 -15.79
CA THR A 99 -0.82 10.86 -14.88
C THR A 99 -1.75 11.57 -13.91
N LYS A 100 -1.44 11.54 -12.62
CA LYS A 100 -2.16 12.26 -11.56
C LYS A 100 -1.20 13.08 -10.73
N GLY A 101 -1.54 14.35 -10.51
CA GLY A 101 -0.83 15.21 -9.59
C GLY A 101 -1.01 14.76 -8.12
N LEU A 102 -0.10 15.16 -7.25
CA LEU A 102 -0.13 14.75 -5.83
C LEU A 102 -1.45 15.11 -5.14
N SER A 103 -1.97 16.32 -5.40
CA SER A 103 -3.24 16.76 -4.83
C SER A 103 -4.43 15.93 -5.32
N GLU A 104 -4.44 15.54 -6.60
CA GLU A 104 -5.49 14.70 -7.18
C GLU A 104 -5.52 13.32 -6.52
N ARG A 105 -4.35 12.71 -6.28
CA ARG A 105 -4.21 11.41 -5.60
C ARG A 105 -4.82 11.45 -4.20
N VAL A 106 -4.52 12.51 -3.45
CA VAL A 106 -5.11 12.73 -2.11
C VAL A 106 -6.61 13.00 -2.19
N MET A 107 -7.09 13.75 -3.18
CA MET A 107 -8.52 14.00 -3.38
C MET A 107 -9.29 12.72 -3.68
N ILE A 108 -8.74 11.83 -4.49
CA ILE A 108 -9.34 10.52 -4.79
C ILE A 108 -9.45 9.67 -3.52
N ALA A 109 -8.40 9.61 -2.69
CA ALA A 109 -8.47 8.92 -1.42
C ALA A 109 -9.57 9.50 -0.49
N LYS A 110 -9.69 10.82 -0.43
CA LYS A 110 -10.78 11.48 0.31
C LYS A 110 -12.17 11.18 -0.27
N GLN A 111 -12.31 11.15 -1.57
CA GLN A 111 -13.58 10.86 -2.26
C GLN A 111 -14.08 9.45 -1.93
N TYR A 112 -13.19 8.49 -1.83
CA TYR A 112 -13.51 7.13 -1.40
C TYR A 112 -13.58 6.95 0.12
N HIS A 113 -13.41 8.02 0.91
CA HIS A 113 -13.36 7.95 2.37
C HIS A 113 -12.33 6.91 2.86
N ALA A 114 -11.15 6.88 2.25
CA ALA A 114 -10.14 5.87 2.52
C ALA A 114 -9.71 5.86 3.99
N ASP A 115 -9.73 4.68 4.60
CA ASP A 115 -9.10 4.43 5.90
C ASP A 115 -7.58 4.40 5.78
N LEU A 116 -7.08 3.96 4.61
CA LEU A 116 -5.66 3.83 4.32
C LEU A 116 -5.35 4.23 2.87
N LEU A 117 -4.37 5.13 2.69
CA LEU A 117 -3.75 5.44 1.41
C LEU A 117 -2.32 4.90 1.40
N VAL A 118 -2.00 4.04 0.44
CA VAL A 118 -0.67 3.43 0.28
C VAL A 118 -0.07 3.87 -1.05
N SER A 119 0.91 4.78 -1.01
CA SER A 119 1.68 5.16 -2.19
C SER A 119 2.87 4.24 -2.38
N GLN A 120 3.09 3.80 -3.61
CA GLN A 120 4.08 2.80 -3.99
C GLN A 120 5.08 3.39 -4.99
N HIS A 121 6.35 3.37 -4.62
CA HIS A 121 7.46 3.87 -5.41
C HIS A 121 8.64 2.90 -5.39
N ILE A 122 9.50 2.94 -6.41
CA ILE A 122 10.73 2.17 -6.49
C ILE A 122 11.94 3.07 -6.23
N ASN A 123 11.81 4.36 -6.49
CA ASN A 123 12.87 5.37 -6.39
C ASN A 123 14.11 5.09 -7.27
N ASP A 124 14.98 6.07 -7.36
CA ASP A 124 16.26 5.99 -8.05
C ASP A 124 17.40 6.50 -7.17
N SER A 125 18.62 6.24 -7.60
CA SER A 125 19.84 6.79 -6.99
C SER A 125 20.94 6.88 -8.04
N GLU A 126 21.63 8.00 -8.09
CA GLU A 126 22.83 8.17 -8.92
C GLU A 126 23.96 7.21 -8.54
N SER A 127 23.94 6.71 -7.31
CA SER A 127 24.90 5.73 -6.80
C SER A 127 24.32 4.33 -6.79
N SER A 128 25.09 3.34 -7.18
CA SER A 128 24.73 1.92 -7.10
C SER A 128 24.74 1.35 -5.66
N SER A 129 25.24 2.12 -4.69
CA SER A 129 25.34 1.63 -3.31
C SER A 129 24.02 1.64 -2.52
N PRO A 130 23.08 2.60 -2.70
CA PRO A 130 21.78 2.51 -2.07
C PRO A 130 20.97 1.34 -2.62
N ASN A 131 20.57 0.43 -1.74
CA ASN A 131 19.66 -0.68 -2.05
C ASN A 131 18.76 -0.95 -0.85
N GLY A 132 17.65 -1.63 -1.07
CA GLY A 132 16.70 -2.01 -0.03
C GLY A 132 15.36 -1.31 -0.17
N ALA A 133 14.58 -1.35 0.90
CA ALA A 133 13.25 -0.78 0.97
C ALA A 133 13.07 0.07 2.23
N SER A 134 12.16 1.02 2.19
CA SER A 134 11.77 1.84 3.33
C SER A 134 10.26 2.08 3.29
N VAL A 135 9.67 2.33 4.44
CA VAL A 135 8.29 2.79 4.56
C VAL A 135 8.31 4.17 5.19
N MET A 136 7.77 5.15 4.48
CA MET A 136 7.61 6.50 4.97
C MET A 136 6.22 6.67 5.58
N ILE A 137 6.16 7.28 6.76
CA ILE A 137 4.93 7.60 7.47
C ILE A 137 4.92 9.09 7.81
N SER A 138 3.76 9.63 8.14
CA SER A 138 3.67 11.03 8.54
C SER A 138 4.42 11.27 9.86
N LYS A 139 4.93 12.49 10.05
CA LYS A 139 5.62 12.88 11.30
C LYS A 139 4.69 12.95 12.53
N GLY A 140 3.39 12.78 12.34
CA GLY A 140 2.41 12.82 13.42
C GLY A 140 2.12 14.20 14.01
N THR A 141 2.71 15.25 13.45
CA THR A 141 2.56 16.64 13.97
C THR A 141 1.09 17.09 13.95
N TYR A 142 0.37 16.78 12.88
CA TYR A 142 -1.03 17.21 12.70
C TYR A 142 -2.06 16.18 13.16
N ARG A 143 -1.68 14.89 13.22
CA ARG A 143 -2.58 13.78 13.55
C ARG A 143 -1.89 12.74 14.42
N PRO A 144 -1.56 13.04 15.67
CA PRO A 144 -0.74 12.17 16.52
C PRO A 144 -1.36 10.79 16.77
N LYS A 145 -2.70 10.69 16.83
CA LYS A 145 -3.38 9.40 16.99
C LYS A 145 -3.22 8.49 15.76
N LEU A 146 -3.28 9.07 14.55
CA LEU A 146 -3.07 8.32 13.31
C LEU A 146 -1.61 7.91 13.12
N ALA A 147 -0.66 8.73 13.59
CA ALA A 147 0.76 8.41 13.49
C ALA A 147 1.13 7.09 14.18
N VAL A 148 0.46 6.73 15.26
CA VAL A 148 0.64 5.43 15.93
C VAL A 148 0.19 4.29 15.02
N GLN A 149 -0.97 4.44 14.37
CA GLN A 149 -1.50 3.43 13.45
C GLN A 149 -0.64 3.33 12.18
N GLU A 150 -0.23 4.45 11.61
CA GLU A 150 0.70 4.49 10.47
C GLU A 150 2.03 3.81 10.79
N LYS A 151 2.58 4.04 11.99
CA LYS A 151 3.81 3.40 12.44
C LYS A 151 3.64 1.89 12.58
N LEU A 152 2.52 1.43 13.12
CA LEU A 152 2.21 0.02 13.27
C LEU A 152 2.07 -0.64 11.89
N PHE A 153 1.29 -0.07 10.99
CA PHE A 153 1.16 -0.53 9.61
C PHE A 153 2.53 -0.59 8.93
N GLY A 154 3.31 0.49 9.01
CA GLY A 154 4.64 0.54 8.43
C GLY A 154 5.56 -0.56 8.96
N SER A 155 5.47 -0.91 10.26
CA SER A 155 6.27 -2.00 10.84
C SER A 155 5.90 -3.36 10.26
N TYR A 156 4.62 -3.66 10.02
CA TYR A 156 4.19 -4.89 9.35
C TYR A 156 4.71 -4.97 7.92
N VAL A 157 4.59 -3.89 7.15
CA VAL A 157 5.12 -3.85 5.79
C VAL A 157 6.63 -4.10 5.78
N VAL A 158 7.37 -3.48 6.69
CA VAL A 158 8.82 -3.67 6.86
C VAL A 158 9.17 -5.13 7.15
N GLU A 159 8.45 -5.77 8.07
CA GLU A 159 8.70 -7.18 8.40
C GLU A 159 8.49 -8.11 7.19
N GLU A 160 7.44 -7.87 6.40
CA GLU A 160 7.22 -8.67 5.19
C GLU A 160 8.28 -8.41 4.10
N LEU A 161 8.72 -7.16 3.95
CA LEU A 161 9.82 -6.83 3.04
C LEU A 161 11.14 -7.52 3.44
N LYS A 162 11.42 -7.64 4.74
CA LYS A 162 12.56 -8.42 5.26
C LYS A 162 12.44 -9.90 4.89
N LYS A 163 11.27 -10.50 5.01
CA LYS A 163 11.03 -11.90 4.63
C LYS A 163 11.28 -12.16 3.14
N LEU A 164 11.17 -11.12 2.30
CA LEU A 164 11.55 -11.17 0.89
C LEU A 164 13.07 -11.06 0.67
N GLY A 165 13.85 -10.87 1.72
CA GLY A 165 15.30 -10.69 1.65
C GLY A 165 15.73 -9.26 1.33
N LEU A 166 14.82 -8.29 1.40
CA LEU A 166 15.16 -6.88 1.17
C LEU A 166 15.83 -6.28 2.41
N ARG A 167 16.89 -5.52 2.18
CA ARG A 167 17.49 -4.69 3.22
C ARG A 167 16.54 -3.55 3.56
N ILE A 168 16.25 -3.36 4.83
CA ILE A 168 15.43 -2.23 5.28
C ILE A 168 16.32 -1.03 5.56
N ARG A 169 15.92 0.11 5.00
CA ARG A 169 16.52 1.41 5.25
C ARG A 169 15.55 2.20 6.14
N PHE A 170 16.06 2.68 7.24
CA PHE A 170 15.32 3.64 8.06
C PHE A 170 15.52 5.04 7.45
N PRO A 171 14.44 5.86 7.36
CA PRO A 171 14.56 7.27 6.94
C PRO A 171 15.37 8.07 7.94
#